data_566aa475924d09ed4911e2bd0c406e53
#
_entry.id   566aa475924d09ed4911e2bd0c406e53
#
_cell.length_a   1.000
_cell.length_b   1.000
_cell.length_c   1.000
_cell.angle_alpha   90.00
_cell.angle_beta   90.00
_cell.angle_gamma   90.00
#
_symmetry.space_group_name_H-M   'P 1'
#
loop_
_entity.id
_entity.type
_entity.pdbx_description
1 polymer ?
#
loop_
_entity_poly.entity_id
_entity_poly.type
_entity_poly.pdbx_seq_one_letter_code
_entity_poly.pdbx_strand_id
1 'polypeptide(L)'
;MERKKTREVKIGNVRIGADNPIAIQSMTNTTTADAVATVEQIDRLTAAGCDIVRVAVPDMESARALSAIKKGISIPLVADIHFDWRLALAAVEAGVDKIRLNPGNIGGAERVRAVAEACTERNIPIRIGVNGGSLEKELLAKYGGVTPEAMCESAEGHIRLLNDWGFDNICVSMKSSDVGMTVAANLAFAAKYDYPLHIGVTETGSPRVGMLKSAAGAGSLLALGVGDTVRISLTDDPVAEIAAARDILRAADRLETGVNLVSCPTCARTRFPLIETVKKLEPMLEGVHRRMTVAVMGCEVNGPGEAKEADIGVAGAGNGEAVIFKAGKVLRRIREADIIPELMAEIREMDR
;
A
#
# COMPACT_ATOMS: atom_id res chain seq x y z
N MET A 1 -4.91 14.53 -8.42
CA MET A 1 -3.60 14.98 -8.93
C MET A 1 -2.95 13.86 -9.73
N GLU A 2 -2.18 14.21 -10.77
CA GLU A 2 -1.35 13.25 -11.49
C GLU A 2 -0.28 12.68 -10.57
N ARG A 3 0.03 11.37 -10.73
CA ARG A 3 1.06 10.73 -9.91
C ARG A 3 2.44 11.20 -10.33
N LYS A 4 3.28 11.53 -9.35
CA LYS A 4 4.68 11.88 -9.62
C LYS A 4 5.39 10.67 -10.26
N LYS A 5 6.04 10.89 -11.39
CA LYS A 5 6.89 9.87 -12.02
C LYS A 5 8.20 9.76 -11.27
N THR A 6 8.47 8.56 -10.77
CA THR A 6 9.74 8.17 -10.17
C THR A 6 10.49 7.25 -11.13
N ARG A 7 11.76 6.96 -10.88
CA ARG A 7 12.49 5.95 -11.65
C ARG A 7 11.88 4.55 -11.46
N GLU A 8 11.99 3.68 -12.43
CA GLU A 8 11.53 2.30 -12.31
C GLU A 8 12.53 1.48 -11.49
N VAL A 9 12.02 0.69 -10.55
CA VAL A 9 12.80 -0.31 -9.80
C VAL A 9 12.11 -1.66 -9.92
N LYS A 10 12.86 -2.71 -10.24
CA LYS A 10 12.38 -4.09 -10.35
C LYS A 10 12.64 -4.86 -9.06
N ILE A 11 11.62 -5.51 -8.52
CA ILE A 11 11.68 -6.34 -7.30
C ILE A 11 11.13 -7.72 -7.67
N GLY A 12 12.02 -8.66 -7.97
CA GLY A 12 11.60 -9.96 -8.52
C GLY A 12 10.81 -9.80 -9.82
N ASN A 13 9.55 -10.21 -9.81
CA ASN A 13 8.60 -10.08 -10.92
C ASN A 13 7.72 -8.81 -10.84
N VAL A 14 7.83 -8.01 -9.78
CA VAL A 14 7.07 -6.75 -9.60
C VAL A 14 7.94 -5.56 -9.99
N ARG A 15 7.37 -4.61 -10.75
CA ARG A 15 7.98 -3.32 -11.06
C ARG A 15 7.26 -2.22 -10.30
N ILE A 16 8.01 -1.27 -9.75
CA ILE A 16 7.48 -0.12 -9.02
C ILE A 16 8.06 1.17 -9.60
N GLY A 17 7.41 2.29 -9.32
CA GLY A 17 7.80 3.58 -9.91
C GLY A 17 7.30 3.73 -11.36
N ALA A 18 7.73 4.76 -12.05
CA ALA A 18 7.26 5.13 -13.38
C ALA A 18 5.71 5.11 -13.47
N ASP A 19 5.17 4.45 -14.47
CA ASP A 19 3.72 4.30 -14.67
C ASP A 19 3.18 2.95 -14.13
N ASN A 20 4.01 2.19 -13.37
CA ASN A 20 3.58 0.91 -12.81
C ASN A 20 2.56 1.10 -11.68
N PRO A 21 1.64 0.14 -11.45
CA PRO A 21 0.71 0.16 -10.32
C PRO A 21 1.41 0.34 -8.97
N ILE A 22 0.71 0.90 -8.00
CA ILE A 22 1.22 1.01 -6.63
C ILE A 22 1.13 -0.35 -5.96
N ALA A 23 2.28 -0.92 -5.61
CA ALA A 23 2.32 -2.26 -5.04
C ALA A 23 2.01 -2.26 -3.54
N ILE A 24 1.19 -3.21 -3.11
CA ILE A 24 0.86 -3.47 -1.71
C ILE A 24 1.92 -4.40 -1.11
N GLN A 25 2.62 -3.92 -0.09
CA GLN A 25 3.57 -4.72 0.66
C GLN A 25 3.05 -4.98 2.07
N SER A 26 3.18 -6.22 2.56
CA SER A 26 3.00 -6.55 3.97
C SER A 26 4.26 -7.19 4.57
N MET A 27 4.17 -7.59 5.81
CA MET A 27 5.28 -8.22 6.55
C MET A 27 4.76 -9.36 7.39
N THR A 28 5.45 -10.49 7.38
CA THR A 28 5.12 -11.61 8.26
C THR A 28 5.39 -11.27 9.73
N ASN A 29 4.63 -11.89 10.61
CA ASN A 29 4.84 -11.88 12.06
C ASN A 29 5.25 -13.25 12.62
N THR A 30 5.51 -14.22 11.73
CA THR A 30 6.08 -15.52 12.08
C THR A 30 7.58 -15.40 12.42
N THR A 31 8.12 -16.36 13.14
CA THR A 31 9.58 -16.51 13.29
C THR A 31 10.16 -16.96 11.95
N THR A 32 10.98 -16.13 11.32
CA THR A 32 11.51 -16.37 9.95
C THR A 32 12.31 -17.67 9.84
N ALA A 33 12.96 -18.13 10.93
CA ALA A 33 13.64 -19.41 10.99
C ALA A 33 12.68 -20.61 10.80
N ASP A 34 11.40 -20.47 11.13
CA ASP A 34 10.35 -21.42 10.78
C ASP A 34 9.84 -21.14 9.36
N ALA A 35 10.53 -21.75 8.39
CA ALA A 35 10.23 -21.56 6.98
C ALA A 35 8.81 -22.03 6.60
N VAL A 36 8.31 -23.10 7.24
CA VAL A 36 6.98 -23.66 6.92
C VAL A 36 5.89 -22.70 7.34
N ALA A 37 5.87 -22.29 8.62
CA ALA A 37 4.90 -21.33 9.12
C ALA A 37 4.97 -19.97 8.36
N THR A 38 6.17 -19.56 7.96
CA THR A 38 6.37 -18.32 7.21
C THR A 38 5.80 -18.42 5.80
N VAL A 39 6.00 -19.54 5.09
CA VAL A 39 5.41 -19.78 3.76
C VAL A 39 3.89 -19.82 3.85
N GLU A 40 3.31 -20.55 4.80
CA GLU A 40 1.85 -20.60 5.02
C GLU A 40 1.25 -19.21 5.26
N GLN A 41 1.92 -18.36 6.03
CA GLN A 41 1.47 -16.98 6.22
C GLN A 41 1.59 -16.15 4.93
N ILE A 42 2.67 -16.31 4.17
CA ILE A 42 2.86 -15.59 2.89
C ILE A 42 1.79 -16.01 1.88
N ASP A 43 1.39 -17.29 1.84
CA ASP A 43 0.31 -17.77 0.97
C ASP A 43 -1.02 -17.10 1.32
N ARG A 44 -1.34 -16.95 2.61
CA ARG A 44 -2.52 -16.20 3.05
C ARG A 44 -2.47 -14.73 2.63
N LEU A 45 -1.30 -14.08 2.77
CA LEU A 45 -1.10 -12.70 2.33
C LEU A 45 -1.24 -12.57 0.81
N THR A 46 -0.69 -13.51 0.05
CA THR A 46 -0.78 -13.55 -1.41
C THR A 46 -2.23 -13.71 -1.87
N ALA A 47 -2.97 -14.63 -1.25
CA ALA A 47 -4.39 -14.83 -1.52
C ALA A 47 -5.24 -13.59 -1.22
N ALA A 48 -4.84 -12.77 -0.23
CA ALA A 48 -5.48 -11.49 0.07
C ALA A 48 -5.10 -10.36 -0.89
N GLY A 49 -4.13 -10.56 -1.79
CA GLY A 49 -3.69 -9.57 -2.77
C GLY A 49 -2.44 -8.77 -2.36
N CYS A 50 -1.55 -9.37 -1.57
CA CYS A 50 -0.22 -8.82 -1.30
C CYS A 50 0.67 -8.99 -2.52
N ASP A 51 1.31 -7.91 -3.00
CA ASP A 51 2.21 -7.96 -4.15
C ASP A 51 3.65 -8.27 -3.76
N ILE A 52 4.08 -7.85 -2.57
CA ILE A 52 5.46 -7.98 -2.09
C ILE A 52 5.43 -8.31 -0.59
N VAL A 53 6.16 -9.33 -0.16
CA VAL A 53 6.25 -9.67 1.27
C VAL A 53 7.62 -9.34 1.85
N ARG A 54 7.65 -8.88 3.11
CA ARG A 54 8.86 -8.66 3.89
C ARG A 54 8.91 -9.60 5.08
N VAL A 55 10.10 -10.14 5.35
CA VAL A 55 10.39 -10.96 6.54
C VAL A 55 11.52 -10.32 7.34
N ALA A 56 11.47 -10.42 8.66
CA ALA A 56 12.56 -9.99 9.53
C ALA A 56 13.72 -11.00 9.47
N VAL A 57 14.95 -10.51 9.44
CA VAL A 57 16.16 -11.36 9.47
C VAL A 57 17.05 -10.94 10.65
N PRO A 58 16.70 -11.34 11.88
CA PRO A 58 17.43 -10.92 13.07
C PRO A 58 18.76 -11.66 13.27
N ASP A 59 18.92 -12.85 12.69
CA ASP A 59 20.05 -13.75 12.90
C ASP A 59 20.35 -14.63 11.68
N MET A 60 21.43 -15.42 11.77
CA MET A 60 21.88 -16.32 10.69
C MET A 60 20.97 -17.54 10.49
N GLU A 61 20.20 -17.95 11.48
CA GLU A 61 19.23 -19.04 11.34
C GLU A 61 18.09 -18.57 10.43
N SER A 62 17.54 -17.41 10.70
CA SER A 62 16.56 -16.73 9.84
C SER A 62 17.09 -16.52 8.42
N ALA A 63 18.35 -16.07 8.28
CA ALA A 63 18.97 -15.87 6.96
C ALA A 63 19.07 -17.19 6.16
N ARG A 64 19.39 -18.29 6.81
CA ARG A 64 19.46 -19.63 6.16
C ARG A 64 18.08 -20.12 5.69
N ALA A 65 17.01 -19.79 6.43
CA ALA A 65 15.65 -20.17 6.08
C ALA A 65 15.12 -19.46 4.80
N LEU A 66 15.69 -18.30 4.43
CA LEU A 66 15.21 -17.49 3.29
C LEU A 66 15.19 -18.27 1.97
N SER A 67 16.17 -19.15 1.72
CA SER A 67 16.19 -19.94 0.48
C SER A 67 15.02 -20.94 0.38
N ALA A 68 14.62 -21.54 1.52
CA ALA A 68 13.45 -22.41 1.58
C ALA A 68 12.16 -21.61 1.42
N ILE A 69 12.06 -20.48 2.11
CA ILE A 69 10.91 -19.56 1.99
C ILE A 69 10.76 -19.11 0.53
N LYS A 70 11.86 -18.64 -0.09
CA LYS A 70 11.84 -18.13 -1.48
C LYS A 70 11.35 -19.16 -2.48
N LYS A 71 11.69 -20.44 -2.28
CA LYS A 71 11.24 -21.54 -3.15
C LYS A 71 9.76 -21.88 -2.96
N GLY A 72 9.20 -21.60 -1.79
CA GLY A 72 7.83 -21.92 -1.45
C GLY A 72 6.81 -20.84 -1.81
N ILE A 73 7.24 -19.66 -2.26
CA ILE A 73 6.35 -18.50 -2.50
C ILE A 73 6.39 -18.01 -3.95
N SER A 74 5.32 -17.36 -4.39
CA SER A 74 5.18 -16.81 -5.75
C SER A 74 5.45 -15.31 -5.87
N ILE A 75 5.33 -14.56 -4.75
CA ILE A 75 5.55 -13.11 -4.72
C ILE A 75 6.98 -12.76 -4.29
N PRO A 76 7.47 -11.55 -4.62
CA PRO A 76 8.81 -11.11 -4.23
C PRO A 76 9.03 -11.08 -2.72
N LEU A 77 10.21 -11.53 -2.30
CA LEU A 77 10.66 -11.58 -0.90
C LEU A 77 11.61 -10.45 -0.58
N VAL A 78 11.32 -9.70 0.48
CA VAL A 78 12.18 -8.62 1.01
C VAL A 78 12.78 -9.06 2.34
N ALA A 79 14.11 -9.05 2.46
CA ALA A 79 14.79 -9.26 3.73
C ALA A 79 14.96 -7.93 4.48
N ASP A 80 14.51 -7.91 5.73
CA ASP A 80 14.64 -6.75 6.63
C ASP A 80 15.86 -6.89 7.52
N ILE A 81 16.91 -6.16 7.22
CA ILE A 81 18.20 -6.19 7.90
C ILE A 81 18.37 -4.92 8.72
N HIS A 82 18.70 -5.05 10.01
CA HIS A 82 18.82 -3.91 10.90
C HIS A 82 20.27 -3.47 11.16
N PHE A 83 21.16 -4.38 11.54
CA PHE A 83 22.49 -4.02 12.03
C PHE A 83 23.65 -4.82 11.46
N ASP A 84 23.45 -6.10 11.13
CA ASP A 84 24.52 -6.97 10.70
C ASP A 84 24.55 -7.12 9.16
N TRP A 85 25.55 -6.51 8.53
CA TRP A 85 25.78 -6.58 7.09
C TRP A 85 25.94 -8.01 6.55
N ARG A 86 26.43 -8.97 7.38
CA ARG A 86 26.60 -10.36 6.99
C ARG A 86 25.25 -11.03 6.73
N LEU A 87 24.21 -10.63 7.45
CA LEU A 87 22.85 -11.10 7.20
C LEU A 87 22.33 -10.59 5.85
N ALA A 88 22.71 -9.36 5.45
CA ALA A 88 22.38 -8.84 4.12
C ALA A 88 23.04 -9.67 3.02
N LEU A 89 24.33 -10.01 3.15
CA LEU A 89 25.02 -10.89 2.19
C LEU A 89 24.40 -12.28 2.12
N ALA A 90 24.09 -12.88 3.27
CA ALA A 90 23.43 -14.19 3.33
C ALA A 90 22.03 -14.15 2.69
N ALA A 91 21.27 -13.06 2.88
CA ALA A 91 19.97 -12.87 2.24
C ALA A 91 20.09 -12.72 0.71
N VAL A 92 21.08 -11.97 0.22
CA VAL A 92 21.38 -11.83 -1.21
C VAL A 92 21.75 -13.21 -1.79
N GLU A 93 22.56 -13.99 -1.09
CA GLU A 93 22.94 -15.33 -1.51
C GLU A 93 21.74 -16.30 -1.53
N ALA A 94 20.83 -16.17 -0.57
CA ALA A 94 19.60 -16.95 -0.51
C ALA A 94 18.60 -16.61 -1.64
N GLY A 95 18.83 -15.54 -2.39
CA GLY A 95 18.03 -15.17 -3.57
C GLY A 95 16.79 -14.32 -3.26
N VAL A 96 16.86 -13.47 -2.25
CA VAL A 96 15.79 -12.48 -1.99
C VAL A 96 15.72 -11.45 -3.12
N ASP A 97 14.54 -10.82 -3.29
CA ASP A 97 14.32 -9.89 -4.38
C ASP A 97 14.58 -8.43 -4.00
N LYS A 98 14.70 -8.12 -2.73
CA LYS A 98 15.04 -6.79 -2.21
C LYS A 98 15.61 -6.88 -0.80
N ILE A 99 16.55 -6.01 -0.48
CA ILE A 99 17.03 -5.79 0.89
C ILE A 99 16.43 -4.50 1.45
N ARG A 100 15.93 -4.55 2.68
CA ARG A 100 15.66 -3.32 3.45
C ARG A 100 16.75 -3.17 4.49
N LEU A 101 17.43 -2.05 4.48
CA LEU A 101 18.42 -1.70 5.48
C LEU A 101 18.53 -0.18 5.64
N ASN A 102 19.27 0.22 6.65
CA ASN A 102 19.75 1.58 6.79
C ASN A 102 21.28 1.53 6.71
N PRO A 103 21.91 2.07 5.64
CA PRO A 103 23.36 2.00 5.45
C PRO A 103 24.17 2.52 6.65
N GLY A 104 23.66 3.54 7.36
CA GLY A 104 24.31 4.06 8.57
C GLY A 104 24.36 3.10 9.75
N ASN A 105 23.49 2.07 9.77
CA ASN A 105 23.41 1.15 10.92
C ASN A 105 24.23 -0.13 10.74
N ILE A 106 24.66 -0.46 9.51
CA ILE A 106 25.36 -1.73 9.21
C ILE A 106 26.89 -1.64 9.37
N GLY A 107 27.39 -0.45 9.72
CA GLY A 107 28.80 -0.21 10.03
C GLY A 107 29.51 0.64 8.98
N GLY A 108 30.86 0.62 8.99
CA GLY A 108 31.68 1.52 8.16
C GLY A 108 31.54 1.29 6.66
N ALA A 109 32.12 2.21 5.88
CA ALA A 109 31.99 2.30 4.41
C ALA A 109 32.27 0.99 3.66
N GLU A 110 33.27 0.20 4.10
CA GLU A 110 33.61 -1.09 3.48
C GLU A 110 32.48 -2.13 3.60
N ARG A 111 31.70 -2.11 4.68
CA ARG A 111 30.56 -3.00 4.87
C ARG A 111 29.38 -2.61 3.96
N VAL A 112 29.13 -1.31 3.85
CA VAL A 112 28.14 -0.75 2.92
C VAL A 112 28.52 -1.14 1.48
N ARG A 113 29.79 -0.97 1.13
CA ARG A 113 30.35 -1.36 -0.17
C ARG A 113 30.09 -2.85 -0.47
N ALA A 114 30.46 -3.75 0.44
CA ALA A 114 30.28 -5.19 0.24
C ALA A 114 28.81 -5.56 -0.03
N VAL A 115 27.87 -4.94 0.67
CA VAL A 115 26.44 -5.16 0.44
C VAL A 115 26.00 -4.57 -0.90
N ALA A 116 26.45 -3.37 -1.26
CA ALA A 116 26.13 -2.72 -2.53
C ALA A 116 26.65 -3.55 -3.72
N GLU A 117 27.90 -4.03 -3.66
CA GLU A 117 28.51 -4.90 -4.69
C GLU A 117 27.71 -6.19 -4.86
N ALA A 118 27.40 -6.91 -3.77
CA ALA A 118 26.60 -8.14 -3.82
C ALA A 118 25.19 -7.91 -4.40
N CYS A 119 24.55 -6.79 -4.06
CA CYS A 119 23.25 -6.41 -4.63
C CYS A 119 23.37 -6.05 -6.11
N THR A 120 24.43 -5.38 -6.53
CA THR A 120 24.69 -5.03 -7.95
C THR A 120 24.84 -6.29 -8.81
N GLU A 121 25.66 -7.25 -8.38
CA GLU A 121 25.91 -8.49 -9.10
C GLU A 121 24.63 -9.29 -9.40
N ARG A 122 23.62 -9.18 -8.54
CA ARG A 122 22.34 -9.90 -8.65
C ARG A 122 21.17 -9.02 -9.03
N ASN A 123 21.42 -7.73 -9.27
CA ASN A 123 20.41 -6.72 -9.60
C ASN A 123 19.30 -6.64 -8.54
N ILE A 124 19.67 -6.71 -7.25
CA ILE A 124 18.76 -6.65 -6.11
C ILE A 124 18.68 -5.20 -5.63
N PRO A 125 17.49 -4.56 -5.61
CA PRO A 125 17.35 -3.21 -5.09
C PRO A 125 17.49 -3.16 -3.57
N ILE A 126 17.98 -2.01 -3.08
CA ILE A 126 18.06 -1.69 -1.65
C ILE A 126 16.99 -0.67 -1.31
N ARG A 127 16.21 -0.94 -0.27
CA ARG A 127 15.33 0.07 0.32
C ARG A 127 15.96 0.68 1.56
N ILE A 128 16.24 1.97 1.50
CA ILE A 128 16.66 2.79 2.63
C ILE A 128 15.43 3.06 3.51
N GLY A 129 15.53 2.74 4.82
CA GLY A 129 14.42 2.90 5.76
C GLY A 129 14.74 3.91 6.85
N VAL A 130 14.32 5.16 6.69
CA VAL A 130 14.41 6.19 7.70
C VAL A 130 13.16 6.18 8.57
N ASN A 131 13.34 6.08 9.88
CA ASN A 131 12.25 6.18 10.86
C ASN A 131 12.55 7.33 11.82
N GLY A 132 11.54 8.12 12.19
CA GLY A 132 11.70 9.24 13.10
C GLY A 132 12.32 8.86 14.44
N GLY A 133 12.04 7.65 14.95
CA GLY A 133 12.59 7.16 16.22
C GLY A 133 14.05 6.67 16.17
N SER A 134 14.69 6.66 14.99
CA SER A 134 16.06 6.13 14.83
C SER A 134 16.95 7.03 13.96
N LEU A 135 16.71 8.34 13.99
CA LEU A 135 17.57 9.33 13.32
C LEU A 135 18.94 9.44 14.01
N GLU A 136 19.93 9.81 13.23
CA GLU A 136 21.30 10.08 13.68
C GLU A 136 21.34 11.20 14.71
N LYS A 137 22.15 11.05 15.75
CA LYS A 137 22.26 12.02 16.85
C LYS A 137 22.69 13.40 16.37
N GLU A 138 23.54 13.44 15.37
CA GLU A 138 24.06 14.68 14.76
C GLU A 138 22.91 15.44 14.06
N LEU A 139 22.00 14.74 13.37
CA LEU A 139 20.84 15.36 12.73
C LEU A 139 19.83 15.83 13.77
N LEU A 140 19.58 15.05 14.82
CA LEU A 140 18.72 15.47 15.92
C LEU A 140 19.25 16.74 16.61
N ALA A 141 20.56 16.84 16.80
CA ALA A 141 21.18 18.03 17.37
C ALA A 141 21.11 19.24 16.42
N LYS A 142 21.34 19.02 15.12
CA LYS A 142 21.29 20.07 14.08
C LYS A 142 19.90 20.70 13.93
N TYR A 143 18.86 19.87 13.95
CA TYR A 143 17.47 20.30 13.71
C TYR A 143 16.64 20.51 14.98
N GLY A 144 17.23 20.27 16.16
CA GLY A 144 16.54 20.40 17.44
C GLY A 144 15.51 19.33 17.71
N GLY A 145 15.60 18.17 17.01
CA GLY A 145 14.67 17.06 17.13
C GLY A 145 14.35 16.38 15.81
N VAL A 146 13.28 15.57 15.81
CA VAL A 146 12.76 14.93 14.61
C VAL A 146 11.97 15.94 13.79
N THR A 147 12.45 16.27 12.60
CA THR A 147 11.78 17.18 11.67
C THR A 147 11.73 16.56 10.26
N PRO A 148 10.86 17.03 9.35
CA PRO A 148 10.85 16.56 7.96
C PRO A 148 12.21 16.76 7.29
N GLU A 149 12.90 17.86 7.56
CA GLU A 149 14.22 18.17 7.01
C GLU A 149 15.28 17.20 7.53
N ALA A 150 15.26 16.87 8.84
CA ALA A 150 16.15 15.89 9.42
C ALA A 150 15.97 14.50 8.79
N MET A 151 14.72 14.08 8.58
CA MET A 151 14.41 12.82 7.90
C MET A 151 14.88 12.80 6.44
N CYS A 152 14.69 13.89 5.72
CA CYS A 152 15.18 14.02 4.34
C CYS A 152 16.71 13.98 4.29
N GLU A 153 17.41 14.73 5.15
CA GLU A 153 18.87 14.74 5.17
C GLU A 153 19.47 13.38 5.54
N SER A 154 18.82 12.63 6.46
CA SER A 154 19.18 11.25 6.76
C SER A 154 19.06 10.37 5.51
N ALA A 155 17.92 10.43 4.79
CA ALA A 155 17.73 9.69 3.55
C ALA A 155 18.77 10.06 2.48
N GLU A 156 19.04 11.36 2.31
CA GLU A 156 20.06 11.89 1.39
C GLU A 156 21.46 11.36 1.73
N GLY A 157 21.84 11.35 3.01
CA GLY A 157 23.11 10.81 3.48
C GLY A 157 23.27 9.33 3.15
N HIS A 158 22.22 8.53 3.37
CA HIS A 158 22.24 7.10 3.06
C HIS A 158 22.24 6.80 1.55
N ILE A 159 21.53 7.60 0.74
CA ILE A 159 21.59 7.53 -0.73
C ILE A 159 23.02 7.81 -1.20
N ARG A 160 23.64 8.86 -0.69
CA ARG A 160 25.02 9.22 -1.05
C ARG A 160 25.99 8.09 -0.74
N LEU A 161 25.89 7.48 0.46
CA LEU A 161 26.74 6.33 0.83
C LEU A 161 26.64 5.16 -0.17
N LEU A 162 25.48 4.91 -0.77
CA LEU A 162 25.33 3.87 -1.79
C LEU A 162 25.82 4.35 -3.16
N ASN A 163 25.50 5.60 -3.54
CA ASN A 163 25.92 6.18 -4.82
C ASN A 163 27.45 6.32 -4.93
N ASP A 164 28.14 6.58 -3.82
CA ASP A 164 29.62 6.65 -3.80
C ASP A 164 30.26 5.32 -4.23
N TRP A 165 29.52 4.20 -4.12
CA TRP A 165 29.92 2.89 -4.61
C TRP A 165 29.25 2.50 -5.96
N GLY A 166 28.65 3.46 -6.66
CA GLY A 166 27.99 3.25 -7.94
C GLY A 166 26.67 2.50 -7.86
N PHE A 167 26.07 2.37 -6.66
CA PHE A 167 24.79 1.70 -6.47
C PHE A 167 23.63 2.69 -6.47
N ASP A 168 22.74 2.61 -7.46
CA ASP A 168 21.62 3.54 -7.66
C ASP A 168 20.24 2.86 -7.74
N ASN A 169 20.19 1.52 -7.59
CA ASN A 169 18.96 0.74 -7.59
C ASN A 169 18.27 0.83 -6.20
N ILE A 170 17.75 2.02 -5.88
CA ILE A 170 17.34 2.43 -4.53
C ILE A 170 15.86 2.75 -4.50
N CYS A 171 15.18 2.30 -3.43
CA CYS A 171 13.88 2.80 -2.96
C CYS A 171 14.08 3.50 -1.61
N VAL A 172 13.17 4.40 -1.24
CA VAL A 172 13.27 5.12 0.04
C VAL A 172 11.97 4.96 0.83
N SER A 173 12.06 4.90 2.13
CA SER A 173 10.91 5.02 3.03
C SER A 173 11.24 5.94 4.19
N MET A 174 10.37 6.90 4.46
CA MET A 174 10.45 7.80 5.61
C MET A 174 9.17 7.70 6.38
N LYS A 175 9.24 7.20 7.61
CA LYS A 175 8.08 6.89 8.44
C LYS A 175 8.22 7.46 9.84
N SER A 176 7.11 7.93 10.38
CA SER A 176 6.93 8.34 11.76
C SER A 176 5.59 7.80 12.27
N SER A 177 5.40 7.76 13.58
CA SER A 177 4.09 7.56 14.22
C SER A 177 3.22 8.82 14.15
N ASP A 178 3.83 9.99 13.89
CA ASP A 178 3.16 11.24 13.58
C ASP A 178 2.79 11.31 12.10
N VAL A 179 1.50 11.51 11.83
CA VAL A 179 0.94 11.56 10.48
C VAL A 179 1.46 12.77 9.72
N GLY A 180 1.44 13.96 10.35
CA GLY A 180 1.88 15.21 9.74
C GLY A 180 3.36 15.16 9.35
N MET A 181 4.19 14.64 10.26
CA MET A 181 5.63 14.40 10.03
C MET A 181 5.85 13.47 8.83
N THR A 182 5.14 12.34 8.79
CA THR A 182 5.23 11.36 7.70
C THR A 182 4.89 12.00 6.36
N VAL A 183 3.78 12.75 6.30
CA VAL A 183 3.34 13.43 5.07
C VAL A 183 4.34 14.48 4.64
N ALA A 184 4.75 15.37 5.55
CA ALA A 184 5.67 16.46 5.24
C ALA A 184 7.04 15.96 4.76
N ALA A 185 7.63 14.95 5.43
CA ALA A 185 8.92 14.37 5.03
C ALA A 185 8.86 13.73 3.62
N ASN A 186 7.82 12.94 3.34
CA ASN A 186 7.68 12.31 2.03
C ASN A 186 7.43 13.33 0.90
N LEU A 187 6.64 14.39 1.15
CA LEU A 187 6.42 15.46 0.18
C LEU A 187 7.71 16.26 -0.08
N ALA A 188 8.45 16.62 0.97
CA ALA A 188 9.71 17.34 0.85
C ALA A 188 10.75 16.53 0.04
N PHE A 189 10.86 15.24 0.31
CA PHE A 189 11.73 14.34 -0.44
C PHE A 189 11.27 14.19 -1.90
N ALA A 190 9.98 13.95 -2.11
CA ALA A 190 9.42 13.81 -3.44
C ALA A 190 9.59 15.07 -4.30
N ALA A 191 9.67 16.26 -3.72
CA ALA A 191 9.93 17.48 -4.46
C ALA A 191 11.37 17.57 -5.01
N LYS A 192 12.33 16.88 -4.38
CA LYS A 192 13.76 16.95 -4.74
C LYS A 192 14.25 15.74 -5.55
N TYR A 193 13.72 14.55 -5.29
CA TYR A 193 14.25 13.28 -5.79
C TYR A 193 13.20 12.48 -6.54
N ASP A 194 13.65 11.60 -7.42
CA ASP A 194 12.82 10.69 -8.23
C ASP A 194 12.93 9.22 -7.80
N TYR A 195 13.54 8.93 -6.64
CA TYR A 195 13.57 7.57 -6.08
C TYR A 195 12.16 7.11 -5.69
N PRO A 196 11.77 5.84 -6.00
CA PRO A 196 10.48 5.29 -5.58
C PRO A 196 10.31 5.33 -4.06
N LEU A 197 9.12 5.75 -3.64
CA LEU A 197 8.77 5.89 -2.23
C LEU A 197 7.90 4.73 -1.73
N HIS A 198 8.34 4.11 -0.63
CA HIS A 198 7.55 3.17 0.14
C HIS A 198 6.89 3.90 1.30
N ILE A 199 5.60 4.19 1.14
CA ILE A 199 4.83 5.00 2.09
C ILE A 199 4.09 4.17 3.14
N GLY A 200 3.73 4.83 4.22
CA GLY A 200 2.94 4.30 5.33
C GLY A 200 3.29 5.00 6.64
N VAL A 201 2.38 4.95 7.59
CA VAL A 201 2.61 5.39 8.97
C VAL A 201 3.05 4.19 9.80
N THR A 202 3.96 4.38 10.75
CA THR A 202 4.41 3.31 11.67
C THR A 202 3.75 3.47 13.04
N GLU A 203 3.68 2.36 13.81
CA GLU A 203 3.17 2.38 15.19
C GLU A 203 1.77 3.01 15.30
N THR A 204 0.87 2.59 14.43
CA THR A 204 -0.44 3.23 14.29
C THR A 204 -1.44 2.81 15.38
N GLY A 205 -1.18 1.68 16.08
CA GLY A 205 -2.01 1.16 17.17
C GLY A 205 -3.10 0.18 16.70
N SER A 206 -4.23 0.16 17.42
CA SER A 206 -5.34 -0.78 17.16
C SER A 206 -5.91 -0.64 15.75
N PRO A 207 -6.59 -1.67 15.20
CA PRO A 207 -7.12 -1.66 13.84
C PRO A 207 -7.93 -0.41 13.50
N ARG A 208 -8.85 0.00 14.37
CA ARG A 208 -9.70 1.18 14.16
C ARG A 208 -8.88 2.48 14.08
N VAL A 209 -7.99 2.71 15.03
CA VAL A 209 -7.17 3.94 15.07
C VAL A 209 -6.08 3.89 14.01
N GLY A 210 -5.50 2.71 13.80
CA GLY A 210 -4.47 2.48 12.79
C GLY A 210 -4.97 2.72 11.37
N MET A 211 -6.20 2.29 11.06
CA MET A 211 -6.84 2.58 9.79
C MET A 211 -7.00 4.09 9.57
N LEU A 212 -7.49 4.83 10.58
CA LEU A 212 -7.67 6.28 10.46
C LEU A 212 -6.34 7.02 10.26
N LYS A 213 -5.31 6.67 11.04
CA LYS A 213 -3.97 7.26 10.86
C LYS A 213 -3.36 6.93 9.49
N SER A 214 -3.53 5.69 9.03
CA SER A 214 -3.03 5.25 7.74
C SER A 214 -3.77 5.90 6.58
N ALA A 215 -5.08 6.04 6.67
CA ALA A 215 -5.89 6.77 5.69
C ALA A 215 -5.50 8.25 5.64
N ALA A 216 -5.29 8.89 6.79
CA ALA A 216 -4.84 10.27 6.86
C ALA A 216 -3.41 10.45 6.33
N GLY A 217 -2.48 9.53 6.64
CA GLY A 217 -1.07 9.64 6.23
C GLY A 217 -0.82 9.13 4.82
N ALA A 218 -0.96 7.83 4.60
CA ALA A 218 -0.73 7.22 3.29
C ALA A 218 -1.77 7.69 2.27
N GLY A 219 -3.04 7.81 2.66
CA GLY A 219 -4.11 8.29 1.77
C GLY A 219 -3.86 9.71 1.28
N SER A 220 -3.41 10.63 2.15
CA SER A 220 -3.05 12.00 1.74
C SER A 220 -1.89 12.01 0.74
N LEU A 221 -0.83 11.23 0.97
CA LEU A 221 0.30 11.12 0.04
C LEU A 221 -0.16 10.60 -1.32
N LEU A 222 -0.97 9.55 -1.33
CA LEU A 222 -1.53 8.95 -2.55
C LEU A 222 -2.41 9.94 -3.32
N ALA A 223 -3.29 10.67 -2.63
CA ALA A 223 -4.14 11.71 -3.23
C ALA A 223 -3.31 12.84 -3.86
N LEU A 224 -2.17 13.18 -3.25
CA LEU A 224 -1.20 14.17 -3.74
C LEU A 224 -0.24 13.59 -4.81
N GLY A 225 -0.42 12.34 -5.22
CA GLY A 225 0.37 11.70 -6.27
C GLY A 225 1.72 11.16 -5.83
N VAL A 226 1.94 10.96 -4.53
CA VAL A 226 3.20 10.47 -3.97
C VAL A 226 3.04 9.06 -3.42
N GLY A 227 3.94 8.14 -3.82
CA GLY A 227 4.01 6.76 -3.36
C GLY A 227 4.00 5.73 -4.49
N ASP A 228 4.88 4.75 -4.38
CA ASP A 228 5.09 3.69 -5.38
C ASP A 228 4.84 2.30 -4.78
N THR A 229 5.01 2.16 -3.48
CA THR A 229 4.57 1.01 -2.70
C THR A 229 3.98 1.47 -1.38
N VAL A 230 3.00 0.74 -0.86
CA VAL A 230 2.32 1.07 0.39
C VAL A 230 2.35 -0.09 1.36
N ARG A 231 2.56 0.20 2.65
CA ARG A 231 2.30 -0.75 3.73
C ARG A 231 1.50 -0.06 4.84
N ILE A 232 0.36 -0.63 5.14
CA ILE A 232 -0.43 -0.27 6.31
C ILE A 232 0.08 -1.09 7.50
N SER A 233 0.18 -0.48 8.67
CA SER A 233 0.65 -1.15 9.89
C SER A 233 -0.48 -1.15 10.91
N LEU A 234 -0.95 -2.33 11.28
CA LEU A 234 -2.01 -2.52 12.27
C LEU A 234 -1.53 -3.49 13.36
N THR A 235 -1.99 -3.30 14.58
CA THR A 235 -1.82 -4.30 15.63
C THR A 235 -2.91 -5.37 15.48
N ASP A 236 -2.78 -6.20 14.41
CA ASP A 236 -3.73 -7.24 14.02
C ASP A 236 -3.04 -8.30 13.16
N ASP A 237 -3.81 -9.30 12.63
CA ASP A 237 -3.33 -10.22 11.59
C ASP A 237 -2.88 -9.41 10.36
N PRO A 238 -1.68 -9.67 9.81
CA PRO A 238 -1.16 -8.95 8.64
C PRO A 238 -2.07 -9.02 7.40
N VAL A 239 -2.98 -9.99 7.30
CA VAL A 239 -3.99 -10.07 6.24
C VAL A 239 -4.92 -8.85 6.27
N ALA A 240 -5.28 -8.35 7.46
CA ALA A 240 -6.09 -7.14 7.61
C ALA A 240 -5.39 -5.88 7.05
N GLU A 241 -4.04 -5.85 7.08
CA GLU A 241 -3.27 -4.75 6.49
C GLU A 241 -3.48 -4.65 4.97
N ILE A 242 -3.69 -5.78 4.28
CA ILE A 242 -3.90 -5.82 2.82
C ILE A 242 -5.26 -5.24 2.46
N ALA A 243 -6.32 -5.65 3.15
CA ALA A 243 -7.66 -5.09 2.95
C ALA A 243 -7.64 -3.58 3.18
N ALA A 244 -7.03 -3.13 4.29
CA ALA A 244 -6.86 -1.72 4.61
C ALA A 244 -6.08 -0.95 3.52
N ALA A 245 -5.02 -1.52 2.97
CA ALA A 245 -4.25 -0.90 1.89
C ALA A 245 -5.08 -0.76 0.61
N ARG A 246 -5.86 -1.78 0.24
CA ARG A 246 -6.76 -1.74 -0.92
C ARG A 246 -7.82 -0.65 -0.75
N ASP A 247 -8.42 -0.54 0.43
CA ASP A 247 -9.43 0.48 0.71
C ASP A 247 -8.87 1.90 0.63
N ILE A 248 -7.66 2.12 1.18
CA ILE A 248 -6.97 3.41 1.10
C ILE A 248 -6.58 3.74 -0.36
N LEU A 249 -6.07 2.78 -1.13
CA LEU A 249 -5.77 2.96 -2.55
C LEU A 249 -7.03 3.29 -3.35
N ARG A 250 -8.15 2.60 -3.07
CA ARG A 250 -9.45 2.87 -3.70
C ARG A 250 -9.95 4.26 -3.36
N ALA A 251 -9.93 4.64 -2.08
CA ALA A 251 -10.35 5.97 -1.62
C ALA A 251 -9.50 7.12 -2.19
N ALA A 252 -8.21 6.85 -2.47
CA ALA A 252 -7.30 7.80 -3.10
C ALA A 252 -7.35 7.77 -4.64
N ASP A 253 -8.23 6.97 -5.24
CA ASP A 253 -8.34 6.77 -6.70
C ASP A 253 -7.03 6.25 -7.34
N ARG A 254 -6.37 5.31 -6.66
CA ARG A 254 -5.08 4.71 -7.05
C ARG A 254 -5.13 3.20 -7.26
N LEU A 255 -6.28 2.58 -7.08
CA LEU A 255 -6.48 1.16 -7.37
C LEU A 255 -7.01 1.02 -8.81
N GLU A 256 -6.35 0.18 -9.61
CA GLU A 256 -6.69 0.01 -11.03
C GLU A 256 -7.83 -0.99 -11.25
N THR A 257 -8.25 -1.71 -10.20
CA THR A 257 -9.28 -2.77 -10.28
C THR A 257 -10.32 -2.61 -9.19
N GLY A 258 -11.50 -3.19 -9.41
CA GLY A 258 -12.57 -3.29 -8.43
C GLY A 258 -13.50 -2.09 -8.37
N VAL A 259 -14.47 -2.17 -7.50
CA VAL A 259 -15.57 -1.20 -7.41
C VAL A 259 -15.27 -0.10 -6.39
N ASN A 260 -15.44 1.14 -6.81
CA ASN A 260 -15.61 2.28 -5.92
C ASN A 260 -17.10 2.46 -5.61
N LEU A 261 -17.52 2.04 -4.41
CA LEU A 261 -18.91 2.17 -3.98
C LEU A 261 -19.16 3.56 -3.40
N VAL A 262 -20.09 4.28 -3.99
CA VAL A 262 -20.53 5.63 -3.54
C VAL A 262 -21.97 5.54 -3.06
N SER A 263 -22.24 5.99 -1.84
CA SER A 263 -23.60 6.06 -1.30
C SER A 263 -23.84 7.39 -0.61
N CYS A 264 -25.06 7.90 -0.70
CA CYS A 264 -25.43 9.09 0.03
C CYS A 264 -25.67 8.79 1.53
N PRO A 265 -25.44 9.77 2.43
CA PRO A 265 -25.89 9.64 3.82
C PRO A 265 -27.42 9.55 3.88
N THR A 266 -27.93 8.82 4.87
CA THR A 266 -29.38 8.74 5.09
C THR A 266 -29.98 10.10 5.49
N CYS A 267 -31.13 10.43 4.92
CA CYS A 267 -31.88 11.62 5.25
C CYS A 267 -33.40 11.37 5.11
N ALA A 268 -34.24 12.36 5.39
CA ALA A 268 -35.70 12.26 5.28
C ALA A 268 -36.23 11.94 3.86
N ARG A 269 -35.38 12.08 2.83
CA ARG A 269 -35.69 11.75 1.43
C ARG A 269 -35.45 10.31 1.08
N THR A 270 -34.76 9.51 1.93
CA THR A 270 -34.47 8.10 1.69
C THR A 270 -35.75 7.30 1.50
N ARG A 271 -35.83 6.51 0.43
CA ARG A 271 -37.06 5.81 -0.04
C ARG A 271 -37.00 4.30 0.06
N PHE A 272 -35.86 3.72 0.50
CA PHE A 272 -35.66 2.30 0.73
C PHE A 272 -34.64 2.07 1.85
N PRO A 273 -34.50 0.85 2.39
CA PRO A 273 -33.52 0.55 3.46
C PRO A 273 -32.07 0.65 2.98
N LEU A 274 -31.60 1.88 2.74
CA LEU A 274 -30.28 2.18 2.14
C LEU A 274 -29.13 1.54 2.91
N ILE A 275 -29.12 1.66 4.25
CA ILE A 275 -28.03 1.12 5.10
C ILE A 275 -27.91 -0.39 4.94
N GLU A 276 -29.03 -1.11 4.97
CA GLU A 276 -29.04 -2.56 4.83
C GLU A 276 -28.63 -3.00 3.41
N THR A 277 -29.07 -2.26 2.40
CA THR A 277 -28.73 -2.51 1.00
C THR A 277 -27.23 -2.37 0.77
N VAL A 278 -26.61 -1.28 1.26
CA VAL A 278 -25.18 -1.06 1.16
C VAL A 278 -24.40 -2.15 1.87
N LYS A 279 -24.75 -2.49 3.12
CA LYS A 279 -24.10 -3.57 3.88
C LYS A 279 -24.17 -4.94 3.21
N LYS A 280 -25.24 -5.25 2.48
CA LYS A 280 -25.39 -6.51 1.74
C LYS A 280 -24.64 -6.48 0.41
N LEU A 281 -24.58 -5.33 -0.25
CA LEU A 281 -23.96 -5.15 -1.55
C LEU A 281 -22.41 -5.14 -1.44
N GLU A 282 -21.87 -4.46 -0.44
CA GLU A 282 -20.43 -4.23 -0.28
C GLU A 282 -19.59 -5.53 -0.39
N PRO A 283 -19.86 -6.62 0.35
CA PRO A 283 -19.10 -7.85 0.21
C PRO A 283 -19.30 -8.56 -1.15
N MET A 284 -20.41 -8.31 -1.85
CA MET A 284 -20.65 -8.89 -3.18
C MET A 284 -19.81 -8.22 -4.27
N LEU A 285 -19.32 -7.00 -4.02
CA LEU A 285 -18.50 -6.23 -4.95
C LEU A 285 -16.99 -6.57 -4.87
N GLU A 286 -16.55 -7.29 -3.84
CA GLU A 286 -15.14 -7.66 -3.67
C GLU A 286 -14.60 -8.53 -4.81
N GLY A 287 -15.45 -9.33 -5.46
CA GLY A 287 -15.10 -10.21 -6.58
C GLY A 287 -15.10 -9.53 -7.96
N VAL A 288 -15.40 -8.25 -8.05
CA VAL A 288 -15.42 -7.49 -9.31
C VAL A 288 -14.01 -7.01 -9.65
N HIS A 289 -13.55 -7.34 -10.87
CA HIS A 289 -12.18 -7.02 -11.29
C HIS A 289 -12.08 -5.72 -12.07
N ARG A 290 -13.09 -5.39 -12.87
CA ARG A 290 -13.10 -4.14 -13.63
C ARG A 290 -13.22 -2.94 -12.70
N ARG A 291 -12.36 -1.94 -12.93
CA ARG A 291 -12.50 -0.65 -12.26
C ARG A 291 -13.80 0.02 -12.70
N MET A 292 -14.68 0.30 -11.74
CA MET A 292 -15.92 1.02 -11.95
C MET A 292 -16.40 1.72 -10.68
N THR A 293 -17.21 2.75 -10.84
CA THR A 293 -17.91 3.44 -9.75
C THR A 293 -19.37 3.01 -9.74
N VAL A 294 -19.80 2.43 -8.61
CA VAL A 294 -21.17 2.01 -8.36
C VAL A 294 -21.84 2.95 -7.35
N ALA A 295 -22.99 3.52 -7.69
CA ALA A 295 -23.70 4.45 -6.83
C ALA A 295 -24.99 3.82 -6.24
N VAL A 296 -25.18 3.99 -4.91
CA VAL A 296 -26.41 3.58 -4.22
C VAL A 296 -27.01 4.80 -3.51
N MET A 297 -28.06 5.37 -4.11
CA MET A 297 -28.63 6.67 -3.70
C MET A 297 -30.02 6.50 -3.13
N GLY A 298 -30.29 7.10 -1.97
CA GLY A 298 -31.55 6.97 -1.25
C GLY A 298 -32.77 7.57 -1.94
N CYS A 299 -32.59 8.47 -2.92
CA CYS A 299 -33.71 9.10 -3.65
C CYS A 299 -33.31 9.52 -5.08
N GLU A 300 -34.29 9.69 -5.96
CA GLU A 300 -34.09 10.10 -7.37
C GLU A 300 -33.44 11.49 -7.52
N VAL A 301 -33.55 12.37 -6.54
CA VAL A 301 -32.97 13.72 -6.59
C VAL A 301 -31.44 13.64 -6.65
N ASN A 302 -30.84 12.75 -5.84
CA ASN A 302 -29.40 12.60 -5.75
C ASN A 302 -28.84 11.53 -6.71
N GLY A 303 -29.69 10.62 -7.22
CA GLY A 303 -29.25 9.56 -8.12
C GLY A 303 -28.68 10.09 -9.43
N PRO A 304 -29.51 10.44 -10.40
CA PRO A 304 -29.03 10.91 -11.70
C PRO A 304 -28.28 12.25 -11.65
N GLY A 305 -28.49 13.06 -10.61
CA GLY A 305 -27.85 14.35 -10.44
C GLY A 305 -26.44 14.29 -9.87
N GLU A 306 -26.31 13.89 -8.60
CA GLU A 306 -25.02 13.88 -7.89
C GLU A 306 -24.15 12.67 -8.27
N ALA A 307 -24.76 11.54 -8.63
CA ALA A 307 -24.04 10.33 -9.05
C ALA A 307 -23.93 10.16 -10.57
N LYS A 308 -24.04 11.25 -11.34
CA LYS A 308 -23.95 11.22 -12.82
C LYS A 308 -22.61 10.68 -13.34
N GLU A 309 -21.56 10.81 -12.56
CA GLU A 309 -20.21 10.30 -12.89
C GLU A 309 -20.06 8.79 -12.59
N ALA A 310 -21.07 8.15 -11.93
CA ALA A 310 -21.01 6.73 -11.67
C ALA A 310 -21.28 5.94 -12.95
N ASP A 311 -20.53 4.84 -13.14
CA ASP A 311 -20.70 3.93 -14.27
C ASP A 311 -22.06 3.28 -14.26
N ILE A 312 -22.54 2.89 -13.07
CA ILE A 312 -23.87 2.30 -12.82
C ILE A 312 -24.35 2.69 -11.43
N GLY A 313 -25.64 2.81 -11.24
CA GLY A 313 -26.19 3.08 -9.92
C GLY A 313 -27.67 2.80 -9.79
N VAL A 314 -28.16 2.86 -8.56
CA VAL A 314 -29.56 2.74 -8.19
C VAL A 314 -29.98 3.93 -7.33
N ALA A 315 -31.21 4.40 -7.49
CA ALA A 315 -31.79 5.45 -6.65
C ALA A 315 -33.23 5.09 -6.28
N GLY A 316 -33.64 5.38 -5.03
CA GLY A 316 -34.98 5.14 -4.56
C GLY A 316 -35.99 6.09 -5.22
N ALA A 317 -37.10 5.55 -5.79
CA ALA A 317 -38.12 6.31 -6.47
C ALA A 317 -39.39 6.53 -5.60
N GLY A 318 -39.49 5.82 -4.45
CA GLY A 318 -40.67 5.81 -3.60
C GLY A 318 -41.72 4.77 -4.05
N ASN A 319 -42.76 4.61 -3.24
CA ASN A 319 -43.84 3.64 -3.51
C ASN A 319 -43.37 2.18 -3.76
N GLY A 320 -42.25 1.75 -3.12
CA GLY A 320 -41.68 0.43 -3.32
C GLY A 320 -40.91 0.26 -4.65
N GLU A 321 -40.54 1.36 -5.30
CA GLU A 321 -39.79 1.38 -6.55
C GLU A 321 -38.42 2.03 -6.40
N ALA A 322 -37.51 1.67 -7.29
CA ALA A 322 -36.20 2.28 -7.51
C ALA A 322 -35.92 2.43 -9.02
N VAL A 323 -34.93 3.24 -9.35
CA VAL A 323 -34.44 3.39 -10.73
C VAL A 323 -33.01 2.93 -10.84
N ILE A 324 -32.69 2.15 -11.87
CA ILE A 324 -31.33 1.89 -12.31
C ILE A 324 -30.94 3.00 -13.28
N PHE A 325 -29.74 3.56 -13.08
CA PHE A 325 -29.19 4.58 -13.98
C PHE A 325 -27.73 4.26 -14.34
N LYS A 326 -27.30 4.70 -15.52
CA LYS A 326 -25.95 4.55 -16.05
C LYS A 326 -25.47 5.88 -16.62
N ALA A 327 -24.30 6.33 -16.16
CA ALA A 327 -23.74 7.65 -16.57
C ALA A 327 -24.80 8.78 -16.50
N GLY A 328 -25.52 8.86 -15.38
CA GLY A 328 -26.55 9.86 -15.14
C GLY A 328 -27.88 9.68 -15.89
N LYS A 329 -28.03 8.66 -16.74
CA LYS A 329 -29.27 8.39 -17.50
C LYS A 329 -30.03 7.24 -16.87
N VAL A 330 -31.33 7.45 -16.59
CA VAL A 330 -32.22 6.39 -16.09
C VAL A 330 -32.39 5.32 -17.21
N LEU A 331 -32.08 4.07 -16.88
CA LEU A 331 -32.27 2.93 -17.77
C LEU A 331 -33.68 2.35 -17.62
N ARG A 332 -34.10 2.06 -16.39
CA ARG A 332 -35.39 1.44 -16.08
C ARG A 332 -35.80 1.63 -14.63
N ARG A 333 -37.09 1.46 -14.37
CA ARG A 333 -37.65 1.33 -13.02
C ARG A 333 -37.68 -0.16 -12.65
N ILE A 334 -37.45 -0.43 -11.37
CA ILE A 334 -37.46 -1.76 -10.77
C ILE A 334 -38.19 -1.72 -9.43
N ARG A 335 -38.58 -2.86 -8.91
CA ARG A 335 -39.11 -2.94 -7.54
C ARG A 335 -37.96 -2.79 -6.54
N GLU A 336 -38.24 -2.22 -5.40
CA GLU A 336 -37.27 -2.09 -4.30
C GLU A 336 -36.62 -3.43 -3.91
N ALA A 337 -37.42 -4.50 -3.86
CA ALA A 337 -36.94 -5.86 -3.55
C ALA A 337 -35.90 -6.40 -4.54
N ASP A 338 -35.90 -5.88 -5.76
CA ASP A 338 -35.04 -6.33 -6.85
C ASP A 338 -33.75 -5.48 -7.01
N ILE A 339 -33.51 -4.50 -6.12
CA ILE A 339 -32.35 -3.58 -6.18
C ILE A 339 -31.02 -4.35 -6.31
N ILE A 340 -30.74 -5.24 -5.37
CA ILE A 340 -29.46 -5.95 -5.33
C ILE A 340 -29.29 -6.88 -6.55
N PRO A 341 -30.24 -7.81 -6.86
CA PRO A 341 -30.09 -8.71 -8.00
C PRO A 341 -29.96 -7.96 -9.34
N GLU A 342 -30.75 -6.90 -9.57
CA GLU A 342 -30.70 -6.13 -10.81
C GLU A 342 -29.40 -5.33 -10.94
N LEU A 343 -28.94 -4.66 -9.87
CA LEU A 343 -27.68 -3.93 -9.87
C LEU A 343 -26.48 -4.87 -10.08
N MET A 344 -26.48 -6.02 -9.41
CA MET A 344 -25.41 -7.02 -9.59
C MET A 344 -25.43 -7.67 -10.97
N ALA A 345 -26.59 -7.79 -11.64
CA ALA A 345 -26.66 -8.27 -13.02
C ALA A 345 -25.94 -7.30 -13.97
N GLU A 346 -26.23 -6.00 -13.86
CA GLU A 346 -25.56 -4.96 -14.66
C GLU A 346 -24.05 -4.92 -14.39
N ILE A 347 -23.64 -4.99 -13.12
CA ILE A 347 -22.22 -4.99 -12.73
C ILE A 347 -21.49 -6.18 -13.35
N ARG A 348 -22.07 -7.39 -13.27
CA ARG A 348 -21.48 -8.61 -13.87
C ARG A 348 -21.38 -8.54 -15.39
N GLU A 349 -22.34 -7.90 -16.05
CA GLU A 349 -22.27 -7.67 -17.49
C GLU A 349 -21.13 -6.72 -17.85
N MET A 350 -20.91 -5.70 -17.04
CA MET A 350 -19.82 -4.74 -17.22
C MET A 350 -18.44 -5.31 -16.88
N ASP A 351 -18.36 -6.30 -15.99
CA ASP A 351 -17.11 -6.92 -15.54
C ASP A 351 -16.56 -7.98 -16.53
N ARG A 352 -17.35 -8.35 -17.52
CA ARG A 352 -16.94 -9.25 -18.63
C ARG A 352 -16.07 -8.52 -19.65
#